data_6ddebbd967452c3ce5d6ea42247ad1a8
#
_entry.id   6ddebbd967452c3ce5d6ea42247ad1a8
#
_cell.length_a   1.000
_cell.length_b   1.000
_cell.length_c   1.000
_cell.angle_alpha   90.00
_cell.angle_beta   90.00
_cell.angle_gamma   90.00
#
_symmetry.space_group_name_H-M   'P 1'
#
loop_
_entity.id
_entity.type
_entity.pdbx_description
1 polymer ?
#
loop_
_entity_poly.entity_id
_entity_poly.type
_entity_poly.pdbx_seq_one_letter_code
_entity_poly.pdbx_strand_id
1 'polypeptide(L)'
;MRYFRALLLTEGAHGMVSQVEGLAKALKLDFNHCFVNLKKPWKYFPINLVPVSKSVIDGKIPDQIENQVLISCGKNSIISSLFLKRNNKNLFNIHIQNPKINFSNFDLIVAPEHDQIKGGNVLNTFGALHYITKQEIDNSSNVFSKYNLSENDKIVSLILGGPNRYYDFNEIDLGNIFLLIKDNFLDKNFKLILVRSRRTPDNIIDFAKKFFLDSAVIIDFVSKEFYLSALKLSKTIIVTCDSTSMISECAITQKPIFVAKMRAKRRNNRFEYFLNSFREKGIIKFLGENIDNWSYPELDETKRIARIIKERLN
;
A
#
# COMPACT_ATOMS: atom_id res chain seq x y z
N MET A 1 12.71 24.26 -7.44
CA MET A 1 12.63 23.46 -6.21
C MET A 1 13.97 23.54 -5.49
N ARG A 2 13.98 23.94 -4.22
CA ARG A 2 15.21 24.17 -3.42
C ARG A 2 15.83 22.87 -2.88
N TYR A 3 15.11 21.74 -2.96
CA TYR A 3 15.49 20.46 -2.36
C TYR A 3 15.62 19.38 -3.43
N PHE A 4 16.77 18.71 -3.50
CA PHE A 4 17.10 17.76 -4.56
C PHE A 4 17.29 16.32 -4.04
N ARG A 5 17.55 16.13 -2.75
CA ARG A 5 17.82 14.80 -2.17
C ARG A 5 16.99 14.51 -0.93
N ALA A 6 16.49 13.28 -0.84
CA ALA A 6 15.74 12.78 0.33
C ALA A 6 16.44 11.58 0.95
N LEU A 7 16.36 11.48 2.28
CA LEU A 7 16.65 10.26 3.03
C LEU A 7 15.32 9.60 3.41
N LEU A 8 15.13 8.32 3.01
CA LEU A 8 13.91 7.56 3.28
C LEU A 8 14.13 6.61 4.45
N LEU A 9 13.41 6.84 5.56
CA LEU A 9 13.52 6.04 6.78
C LEU A 9 12.34 5.10 6.93
N THR A 10 12.60 3.80 6.94
CA THR A 10 11.58 2.77 7.21
C THR A 10 12.19 1.57 7.94
N GLU A 11 11.34 0.67 8.44
CA GLU A 11 11.79 -0.64 8.94
C GLU A 11 11.91 -1.71 7.83
N GLY A 12 11.77 -1.32 6.55
CA GLY A 12 11.91 -2.20 5.39
C GLY A 12 10.64 -2.95 4.97
N ALA A 13 9.51 -2.78 5.68
CA ALA A 13 8.24 -3.36 5.26
C ALA A 13 7.79 -2.75 3.91
N HIS A 14 7.46 -3.62 2.94
CA HIS A 14 7.19 -3.21 1.55
C HIS A 14 6.17 -2.07 1.41
N GLY A 15 5.05 -2.14 2.15
CA GLY A 15 4.05 -1.08 2.11
C GLY A 15 4.57 0.27 2.63
N MET A 16 5.53 0.27 3.58
CA MET A 16 6.16 1.51 4.05
C MET A 16 7.17 2.04 3.04
N VAL A 17 7.97 1.13 2.46
CA VAL A 17 8.91 1.49 1.37
C VAL A 17 8.15 2.09 0.19
N SER A 18 7.05 1.46 -0.23
CA SER A 18 6.18 1.97 -1.31
C SER A 18 5.66 3.39 -1.04
N GLN A 19 5.31 3.71 0.21
CA GLN A 19 4.81 5.03 0.58
C GLN A 19 5.90 6.11 0.51
N VAL A 20 7.07 5.86 1.11
CA VAL A 20 8.16 6.84 1.10
C VAL A 20 8.76 7.05 -0.29
N GLU A 21 8.94 5.96 -1.06
CA GLU A 21 9.40 6.06 -2.46
C GLU A 21 8.38 6.78 -3.35
N GLY A 22 7.11 6.43 -3.21
CA GLY A 22 6.04 7.07 -3.97
C GLY A 22 6.05 8.58 -3.78
N LEU A 23 6.14 9.05 -2.54
CA LEU A 23 6.20 10.47 -2.23
C LEU A 23 7.48 11.11 -2.77
N ALA A 24 8.66 10.49 -2.60
CA ALA A 24 9.93 11.01 -3.09
C ALA A 24 9.94 11.14 -4.63
N LYS A 25 9.48 10.11 -5.34
CA LYS A 25 9.35 10.11 -6.81
C LYS A 25 8.38 11.20 -7.30
N ALA A 26 7.21 11.33 -6.66
CA ALA A 26 6.23 12.35 -7.03
C ALA A 26 6.72 13.79 -6.75
N LEU A 27 7.58 13.96 -5.74
CA LEU A 27 8.28 15.20 -5.47
C LEU A 27 9.46 15.45 -6.41
N LYS A 28 9.87 14.46 -7.21
CA LYS A 28 11.05 14.49 -8.09
C LYS A 28 12.35 14.67 -7.30
N LEU A 29 12.48 13.97 -6.18
CA LEU A 29 13.67 13.96 -5.35
C LEU A 29 14.52 12.72 -5.67
N ASP A 30 15.82 12.87 -5.76
CA ASP A 30 16.76 11.77 -5.64
C ASP A 30 16.75 11.26 -4.21
N PHE A 31 16.85 9.96 -3.99
CA PHE A 31 16.73 9.42 -2.64
C PHE A 31 17.62 8.22 -2.37
N ASN A 32 17.96 8.08 -1.09
CA ASN A 32 18.61 6.90 -0.53
C ASN A 32 17.74 6.30 0.57
N HIS A 33 17.74 4.96 0.68
CA HIS A 33 17.09 4.26 1.78
C HIS A 33 18.00 4.15 2.99
N CYS A 34 17.40 4.31 4.15
CA CYS A 34 18.01 3.99 5.44
C CYS A 34 17.03 3.13 6.24
N PHE A 35 17.32 1.84 6.36
CA PHE A 35 16.49 0.91 7.13
C PHE A 35 16.87 0.99 8.60
N VAL A 36 15.86 1.27 9.44
CA VAL A 36 16.04 1.50 10.87
C VAL A 36 14.98 0.75 11.67
N ASN A 37 15.38 0.36 12.88
CA ASN A 37 14.50 -0.26 13.84
C ASN A 37 14.82 0.29 15.24
N LEU A 38 14.07 -0.13 16.26
CA LEU A 38 14.39 0.14 17.65
C LEU A 38 15.01 -1.11 18.27
N LYS A 39 16.10 -0.93 19.02
CA LYS A 39 16.70 -2.01 19.82
C LYS A 39 15.74 -2.49 20.90
N LYS A 40 15.87 -3.74 21.33
CA LYS A 40 15.23 -4.22 22.55
C LYS A 40 15.86 -3.53 23.77
N PRO A 41 15.08 -3.16 24.81
CA PRO A 41 13.64 -3.39 24.95
C PRO A 41 12.75 -2.30 24.30
N TRP A 42 13.31 -1.22 23.75
CA TRP A 42 12.62 -0.01 23.27
C TRP A 42 11.58 -0.27 22.18
N LYS A 43 11.80 -1.30 21.36
CA LYS A 43 10.83 -1.72 20.33
C LYS A 43 9.43 -2.01 20.89
N TYR A 44 9.34 -2.45 22.13
CA TYR A 44 8.07 -2.85 22.77
C TYR A 44 7.39 -1.70 23.52
N PHE A 45 8.08 -0.60 23.77
CA PHE A 45 7.53 0.55 24.48
C PHE A 45 6.65 1.44 23.60
N PRO A 46 5.72 2.18 24.20
CA PRO A 46 5.07 3.31 23.52
C PRO A 46 6.12 4.30 23.06
N ILE A 47 5.95 4.83 21.83
CA ILE A 47 6.98 5.64 21.16
C ILE A 47 7.31 6.94 21.93
N ASN A 48 6.34 7.51 22.63
CA ASN A 48 6.51 8.70 23.47
C ASN A 48 7.39 8.49 24.71
N LEU A 49 7.66 7.24 25.08
CA LEU A 49 8.54 6.86 26.21
C LEU A 49 9.95 6.47 25.74
N VAL A 50 10.18 6.40 24.43
CA VAL A 50 11.48 6.03 23.86
C VAL A 50 12.38 7.26 23.80
N PRO A 51 13.61 7.24 24.38
CA PRO A 51 14.51 8.39 24.31
C PRO A 51 14.97 8.65 22.87
N VAL A 52 15.09 9.94 22.50
CA VAL A 52 15.61 10.33 21.19
C VAL A 52 17.13 10.32 21.22
N SER A 53 17.71 9.13 21.03
CA SER A 53 19.16 8.89 21.09
C SER A 53 19.58 7.85 20.05
N LYS A 54 20.80 8.01 19.51
CA LYS A 54 21.43 7.02 18.61
C LYS A 54 21.59 5.63 19.28
N SER A 55 21.75 5.60 20.62
CA SER A 55 21.95 4.35 21.38
C SER A 55 20.79 3.37 21.31
N VAL A 56 19.54 3.88 21.12
CA VAL A 56 18.32 3.04 21.06
C VAL A 56 17.94 2.63 19.63
N ILE A 57 18.65 3.15 18.64
CA ILE A 57 18.38 2.89 17.21
C ILE A 57 19.18 1.65 16.80
N ASP A 58 18.50 0.74 16.11
CA ASP A 58 19.05 -0.39 15.41
C ASP A 58 19.06 -0.07 13.91
N GLY A 59 20.25 -0.04 13.33
CA GLY A 59 20.51 0.37 11.95
C GLY A 59 21.61 1.43 11.86
N LYS A 60 22.19 1.53 10.68
CA LYS A 60 23.26 2.53 10.38
C LYS A 60 22.62 3.83 9.92
N ILE A 61 22.47 4.79 10.86
CA ILE A 61 22.09 6.16 10.50
C ILE A 61 23.34 6.97 10.19
N PRO A 62 23.31 7.79 9.12
CA PRO A 62 24.42 8.69 8.80
C PRO A 62 24.61 9.73 9.90
N ASP A 63 25.85 10.08 10.21
CA ASP A 63 26.15 11.13 11.19
C ASP A 63 26.00 12.53 10.56
N GLN A 64 26.34 12.66 9.29
CA GLN A 64 26.10 13.86 8.49
C GLN A 64 25.19 13.53 7.31
N ILE A 65 24.26 14.43 7.03
CA ILE A 65 23.26 14.25 6.00
C ILE A 65 23.41 15.37 4.97
N GLU A 66 23.77 14.99 3.74
CA GLU A 66 23.69 15.86 2.59
C GLU A 66 22.24 16.04 2.07
N ASN A 67 21.32 15.20 2.57
CA ASN A 67 19.93 15.25 2.23
C ASN A 67 19.25 16.46 2.88
N GLN A 68 18.31 17.05 2.16
CA GLN A 68 17.58 18.23 2.61
C GLN A 68 16.16 17.88 3.07
N VAL A 69 15.67 16.71 2.64
CA VAL A 69 14.36 16.18 2.98
C VAL A 69 14.52 14.83 3.66
N LEU A 70 13.80 14.64 4.76
CA LEU A 70 13.69 13.38 5.47
C LEU A 70 12.26 12.88 5.32
N ILE A 71 12.07 11.70 4.76
CA ILE A 71 10.74 11.08 4.65
C ILE A 71 10.75 9.79 5.44
N SER A 72 9.98 9.74 6.52
CA SER A 72 9.91 8.59 7.41
C SER A 72 8.53 7.95 7.38
N CYS A 73 8.45 6.63 7.55
CA CYS A 73 7.19 5.89 7.62
C CYS A 73 7.23 4.79 8.68
N GLY A 74 6.19 4.75 9.51
CA GLY A 74 6.02 3.73 10.54
C GLY A 74 6.66 4.05 11.89
N LYS A 75 6.20 3.33 12.94
CA LYS A 75 6.57 3.59 14.34
C LYS A 75 8.08 3.57 14.57
N ASN A 76 8.78 2.58 14.02
CA ASN A 76 10.18 2.34 14.35
C ASN A 76 11.15 3.36 13.73
N SER A 77 10.69 4.13 12.71
CA SER A 77 11.50 5.19 12.08
C SER A 77 11.40 6.54 12.79
N ILE A 78 10.44 6.71 13.71
CA ILE A 78 10.16 8.00 14.36
C ILE A 78 11.38 8.51 15.14
N ILE A 79 11.95 7.69 16.00
CA ILE A 79 13.10 8.10 16.86
C ILE A 79 14.30 8.47 16.00
N SER A 80 14.58 7.70 14.94
CA SER A 80 15.65 8.00 13.99
C SER A 80 15.40 9.33 13.27
N SER A 81 14.16 9.56 12.85
CA SER A 81 13.73 10.81 12.22
C SER A 81 13.94 12.03 13.14
N LEU A 82 13.50 11.93 14.40
CA LEU A 82 13.70 12.99 15.39
C LEU A 82 15.16 13.24 15.73
N PHE A 83 15.96 12.16 15.87
CA PHE A 83 17.38 12.28 16.13
C PHE A 83 18.09 13.03 15.00
N LEU A 84 17.82 12.67 13.75
CA LEU A 84 18.40 13.33 12.59
C LEU A 84 17.95 14.77 12.46
N LYS A 85 16.67 15.08 12.69
CA LYS A 85 16.16 16.47 12.66
C LYS A 85 16.80 17.34 13.74
N ARG A 86 17.02 16.82 14.97
CA ARG A 86 17.69 17.56 16.04
C ARG A 86 19.12 17.93 15.71
N ASN A 87 19.85 17.03 15.06
CA ASN A 87 21.24 17.25 14.66
C ASN A 87 21.38 18.07 13.37
N ASN A 88 20.31 18.18 12.57
CA ASN A 88 20.29 18.87 11.30
C ASN A 88 19.04 19.76 11.18
N LYS A 89 19.09 20.96 11.76
CA LYS A 89 17.93 21.87 11.88
C LYS A 89 17.30 22.24 10.52
N ASN A 90 18.11 22.29 9.45
CA ASN A 90 17.66 22.64 8.11
C ASN A 90 16.97 21.50 7.33
N LEU A 91 16.93 20.28 7.89
CA LEU A 91 16.20 19.15 7.33
C LEU A 91 14.70 19.44 7.33
N PHE A 92 14.03 19.26 6.18
CA PHE A 92 12.56 19.24 6.13
C PHE A 92 12.07 17.81 6.42
N ASN A 93 11.44 17.64 7.58
CA ASN A 93 11.06 16.33 8.12
C ASN A 93 9.59 16.00 7.84
N ILE A 94 9.34 15.02 6.98
CA ILE A 94 8.01 14.50 6.66
C ILE A 94 7.85 13.12 7.31
N HIS A 95 6.75 12.92 8.03
CA HIS A 95 6.38 11.60 8.53
C HIS A 95 5.09 11.10 7.88
N ILE A 96 5.09 9.86 7.40
CA ILE A 96 3.91 9.22 6.84
C ILE A 96 3.30 8.29 7.89
N GLN A 97 1.99 8.37 8.09
CA GLN A 97 1.12 7.77 9.12
C GLN A 97 1.06 8.60 10.41
N ASN A 98 0.20 8.16 11.35
CA ASN A 98 0.07 8.80 12.66
C ASN A 98 1.30 8.50 13.54
N PRO A 99 2.12 9.51 13.91
CA PRO A 99 3.32 9.29 14.70
C PRO A 99 3.03 8.95 16.18
N LYS A 100 1.82 9.22 16.68
CA LYS A 100 1.40 9.02 18.09
C LYS A 100 2.28 9.76 19.11
N ILE A 101 2.90 10.85 18.69
CA ILE A 101 3.64 11.81 19.51
C ILE A 101 3.25 13.23 19.10
N ASN A 102 3.78 14.24 19.78
CA ASN A 102 3.49 15.63 19.45
C ASN A 102 3.85 15.94 17.98
N PHE A 103 2.89 16.46 17.23
CA PHE A 103 3.00 16.74 15.79
C PHE A 103 3.99 17.85 15.48
N SER A 104 4.27 18.76 16.43
CA SER A 104 5.28 19.81 16.27
C SER A 104 6.71 19.30 16.09
N ASN A 105 6.95 18.00 16.31
CA ASN A 105 8.23 17.36 16.04
C ASN A 105 8.51 17.14 14.52
N PHE A 106 7.51 17.36 13.68
CA PHE A 106 7.61 17.19 12.25
C PHE A 106 7.24 18.48 11.53
N ASP A 107 7.91 18.77 10.43
CA ASP A 107 7.52 19.89 9.57
C ASP A 107 6.20 19.56 8.84
N LEU A 108 6.00 18.26 8.52
CA LEU A 108 4.78 17.77 7.88
C LEU A 108 4.48 16.34 8.27
N ILE A 109 3.20 16.03 8.47
CA ILE A 109 2.68 14.68 8.66
C ILE A 109 1.70 14.39 7.52
N VAL A 110 1.87 13.24 6.85
CA VAL A 110 0.95 12.74 5.83
C VAL A 110 0.27 11.49 6.39
N ALA A 111 -1.02 11.57 6.69
CA ALA A 111 -1.71 10.48 7.35
C ALA A 111 -3.04 10.15 6.66
N PRO A 112 -3.39 8.85 6.51
CA PRO A 112 -4.70 8.47 6.00
C PRO A 112 -5.84 8.99 6.89
N GLU A 113 -6.97 9.36 6.30
CA GLU A 113 -8.17 9.83 7.03
C GLU A 113 -8.63 8.86 8.12
N HIS A 114 -8.44 7.55 7.91
CA HIS A 114 -8.78 6.53 8.90
C HIS A 114 -7.88 6.55 10.17
N ASP A 115 -6.82 7.34 10.17
CA ASP A 115 -6.03 7.63 11.39
C ASP A 115 -6.68 8.70 12.27
N GLN A 116 -7.65 9.44 11.74
CA GLN A 116 -8.48 10.44 12.43
C GLN A 116 -7.64 11.50 13.16
N ILE A 117 -6.52 11.93 12.58
CA ILE A 117 -5.68 13.02 13.11
C ILE A 117 -5.83 14.28 12.28
N LYS A 118 -5.77 15.44 12.94
CA LYS A 118 -5.85 16.76 12.33
C LYS A 118 -4.82 17.69 12.98
N GLY A 119 -4.30 18.64 12.22
CA GLY A 119 -3.35 19.64 12.70
C GLY A 119 -2.91 20.58 11.57
N GLY A 120 -2.32 21.72 11.88
CA GLY A 120 -1.85 22.68 10.87
C GLY A 120 -0.77 22.13 9.95
N ASN A 121 0.01 21.17 10.44
CA ASN A 121 1.04 20.45 9.70
C ASN A 121 0.64 19.03 9.30
N VAL A 122 -0.66 18.69 9.31
CA VAL A 122 -1.18 17.38 8.90
C VAL A 122 -1.87 17.49 7.55
N LEU A 123 -1.47 16.66 6.60
CA LEU A 123 -2.17 16.43 5.34
C LEU A 123 -2.82 15.05 5.37
N ASN A 124 -4.14 15.01 5.26
CA ASN A 124 -4.86 13.76 5.22
C ASN A 124 -4.94 13.22 3.79
N THR A 125 -4.78 11.88 3.65
CA THR A 125 -4.95 11.14 2.42
C THR A 125 -6.18 10.28 2.50
N PHE A 126 -6.88 10.14 1.38
CA PHE A 126 -8.04 9.26 1.32
C PHE A 126 -7.63 7.78 1.32
N GLY A 127 -6.61 7.42 0.55
CA GLY A 127 -5.97 6.10 0.54
C GLY A 127 -4.52 6.12 1.03
N ALA A 128 -3.84 4.99 0.93
CA ALA A 128 -2.42 4.91 1.19
C ALA A 128 -1.62 5.53 0.03
N LEU A 129 -0.52 6.22 0.35
CA LEU A 129 0.47 6.57 -0.66
C LEU A 129 1.14 5.30 -1.21
N HIS A 130 1.55 5.34 -2.47
CA HIS A 130 2.28 4.23 -3.11
C HIS A 130 3.11 4.74 -4.29
N TYR A 131 4.08 3.93 -4.74
CA TYR A 131 4.96 4.28 -5.86
C TYR A 131 4.41 3.88 -7.23
N ILE A 132 3.31 3.11 -7.29
CA ILE A 132 2.70 2.69 -8.55
C ILE A 132 1.96 3.88 -9.15
N THR A 133 2.19 4.14 -10.43
CA THR A 133 1.51 5.20 -11.18
C THR A 133 0.64 4.61 -12.27
N LYS A 134 -0.41 5.35 -12.68
CA LYS A 134 -1.24 4.95 -13.81
C LYS A 134 -0.40 4.77 -15.08
N GLN A 135 0.58 5.64 -15.32
CA GLN A 135 1.49 5.55 -16.46
C GLN A 135 2.31 4.25 -16.46
N GLU A 136 2.81 3.80 -15.29
CA GLU A 136 3.52 2.51 -15.20
C GLU A 136 2.60 1.34 -15.55
N ILE A 137 1.33 1.39 -15.12
CA ILE A 137 0.35 0.36 -15.45
C ILE A 137 0.07 0.37 -16.96
N ASP A 138 -0.25 1.54 -17.53
CA ASP A 138 -0.60 1.68 -18.94
C ASP A 138 0.57 1.27 -19.87
N ASN A 139 1.81 1.56 -19.47
CA ASN A 139 3.02 1.22 -20.21
C ASN A 139 3.53 -0.21 -19.93
N SER A 140 2.91 -0.95 -19.02
CA SER A 140 3.37 -2.33 -18.74
C SER A 140 3.14 -3.26 -19.92
N SER A 141 4.09 -4.17 -20.15
CA SER A 141 3.99 -5.20 -21.18
C SER A 141 2.89 -6.22 -20.84
N ASN A 142 2.25 -6.79 -21.86
CA ASN A 142 1.34 -7.91 -21.64
C ASN A 142 2.16 -9.22 -21.45
N VAL A 143 2.58 -9.49 -20.21
CA VAL A 143 3.32 -10.73 -19.89
C VAL A 143 2.42 -11.97 -19.85
N PHE A 144 1.10 -11.79 -19.92
CA PHE A 144 0.14 -12.88 -19.96
C PHE A 144 -0.17 -13.38 -21.39
N SER A 145 0.41 -12.77 -22.43
CA SER A 145 0.29 -13.24 -23.80
C SER A 145 0.74 -14.69 -23.98
N LYS A 146 1.76 -15.11 -23.22
CA LYS A 146 2.21 -16.53 -23.19
C LYS A 146 1.19 -17.51 -22.61
N TYR A 147 0.16 -17.03 -21.95
CA TYR A 147 -1.00 -17.80 -21.46
C TYR A 147 -2.24 -17.56 -22.32
N ASN A 148 -2.08 -17.04 -23.54
CA ASN A 148 -3.17 -16.72 -24.47
C ASN A 148 -4.20 -15.73 -23.89
N LEU A 149 -3.72 -14.74 -23.09
CA LEU A 149 -4.54 -13.67 -22.57
C LEU A 149 -4.19 -12.34 -23.26
N SER A 150 -5.23 -11.60 -23.66
CA SER A 150 -5.12 -10.33 -24.38
C SER A 150 -6.05 -9.26 -23.81
N GLU A 151 -5.89 -8.02 -24.25
CA GLU A 151 -6.75 -6.88 -23.85
C GLU A 151 -8.21 -7.04 -24.32
N ASN A 152 -8.47 -7.91 -25.31
CA ASN A 152 -9.83 -8.19 -25.80
C ASN A 152 -10.59 -9.16 -24.90
N ASP A 153 -9.89 -9.90 -24.05
CA ASP A 153 -10.52 -10.85 -23.14
C ASP A 153 -11.26 -10.15 -21.98
N LYS A 154 -12.31 -10.79 -21.49
CA LYS A 154 -12.95 -10.42 -20.23
C LYS A 154 -12.13 -10.97 -19.08
N ILE A 155 -11.20 -10.18 -18.56
CA ILE A 155 -10.29 -10.61 -17.50
C ILE A 155 -10.74 -10.06 -16.15
N VAL A 156 -10.80 -10.93 -15.14
CA VAL A 156 -10.87 -10.59 -13.73
C VAL A 156 -9.55 -10.97 -13.07
N SER A 157 -8.94 -10.07 -12.33
CA SER A 157 -7.74 -10.39 -11.56
C SER A 157 -8.06 -10.48 -10.06
N LEU A 158 -7.62 -11.55 -9.43
CA LEU A 158 -7.60 -11.71 -7.98
C LEU A 158 -6.23 -11.38 -7.42
N ILE A 159 -6.15 -10.31 -6.65
CA ILE A 159 -4.93 -9.89 -5.96
C ILE A 159 -5.00 -10.41 -4.53
N LEU A 160 -4.17 -11.42 -4.23
CA LEU A 160 -4.11 -12.05 -2.92
C LEU A 160 -3.11 -11.34 -2.00
N GLY A 161 -3.59 -10.88 -0.88
CA GLY A 161 -2.75 -10.42 0.23
C GLY A 161 -2.14 -11.56 1.03
N GLY A 162 -2.14 -11.46 2.34
CA GLY A 162 -1.63 -12.50 3.21
C GLY A 162 -1.92 -12.24 4.68
N PRO A 163 -1.62 -13.19 5.56
CA PRO A 163 -1.95 -13.10 6.96
C PRO A 163 -1.30 -11.88 7.61
N ASN A 164 -2.01 -11.31 8.55
CA ASN A 164 -1.53 -10.25 9.40
C ASN A 164 -2.14 -10.37 10.81
N ARG A 165 -1.94 -9.39 11.67
CA ARG A 165 -2.49 -9.44 13.04
C ARG A 165 -4.03 -9.40 13.12
N TYR A 166 -4.72 -9.05 12.02
CA TYR A 166 -6.18 -8.91 11.97
C TYR A 166 -6.86 -10.00 11.16
N TYR A 167 -6.19 -10.58 10.20
CA TYR A 167 -6.75 -11.57 9.27
C TYR A 167 -5.86 -12.80 9.19
N ASP A 168 -6.48 -13.96 9.24
CA ASP A 168 -5.87 -15.23 8.84
C ASP A 168 -6.16 -15.50 7.37
N PHE A 169 -5.25 -16.24 6.75
CA PHE A 169 -5.46 -16.80 5.42
C PHE A 169 -5.64 -18.30 5.58
N ASN A 170 -6.88 -18.76 5.51
CA ASN A 170 -7.24 -20.17 5.61
C ASN A 170 -8.06 -20.61 4.41
N GLU A 171 -8.08 -21.90 4.15
CA GLU A 171 -8.73 -22.48 2.97
C GLU A 171 -10.26 -22.33 3.01
N ILE A 172 -10.88 -22.27 4.20
CA ILE A 172 -12.33 -22.13 4.35
C ILE A 172 -12.80 -20.75 3.86
N ASP A 173 -12.17 -19.68 4.38
CA ASP A 173 -12.52 -18.31 3.99
C ASP A 173 -12.22 -18.06 2.51
N LEU A 174 -11.06 -18.57 2.04
CA LEU A 174 -10.67 -18.42 0.64
C LEU A 174 -11.48 -19.29 -0.30
N GLY A 175 -11.88 -20.49 0.11
CA GLY A 175 -12.79 -21.34 -0.65
C GLY A 175 -14.13 -20.66 -0.94
N ASN A 176 -14.70 -19.97 0.05
CA ASN A 176 -15.92 -19.17 -0.15
C ASN A 176 -15.69 -18.02 -1.14
N ILE A 177 -14.52 -17.33 -1.08
CA ILE A 177 -14.17 -16.30 -2.04
C ILE A 177 -14.02 -16.90 -3.45
N PHE A 178 -13.38 -18.04 -3.58
CA PHE A 178 -13.17 -18.71 -4.87
C PHE A 178 -14.49 -19.19 -5.49
N LEU A 179 -15.43 -19.68 -4.68
CA LEU A 179 -16.80 -20.01 -5.14
C LEU A 179 -17.49 -18.75 -5.68
N LEU A 180 -17.46 -17.64 -4.94
CA LEU A 180 -18.03 -16.37 -5.42
C LEU A 180 -17.40 -15.89 -6.72
N ILE A 181 -16.08 -16.09 -6.89
CA ILE A 181 -15.39 -15.74 -8.15
C ILE A 181 -15.88 -16.64 -9.28
N LYS A 182 -16.00 -17.94 -9.04
CA LYS A 182 -16.49 -18.88 -10.04
C LYS A 182 -17.90 -18.46 -10.51
N ASP A 183 -18.85 -18.36 -9.59
CA ASP A 183 -20.26 -18.09 -9.89
C ASP A 183 -20.47 -16.72 -10.55
N ASN A 184 -19.71 -15.72 -10.08
CA ASN A 184 -19.93 -14.34 -10.51
C ASN A 184 -19.12 -13.94 -11.75
N PHE A 185 -18.02 -14.63 -12.04
CA PHE A 185 -17.13 -14.24 -13.13
C PHE A 185 -16.83 -15.39 -14.10
N LEU A 186 -16.34 -16.54 -13.63
CA LEU A 186 -15.96 -17.63 -14.53
C LEU A 186 -17.16 -18.19 -15.30
N ASP A 187 -18.28 -18.40 -14.63
CA ASP A 187 -19.53 -18.86 -15.26
C ASP A 187 -20.16 -17.82 -16.20
N LYS A 188 -19.59 -16.59 -16.22
CA LYS A 188 -19.94 -15.49 -17.15
C LYS A 188 -18.85 -15.21 -18.19
N ASN A 189 -18.04 -16.21 -18.48
CA ASN A 189 -16.96 -16.16 -19.49
C ASN A 189 -15.84 -15.13 -19.19
N PHE A 190 -15.58 -14.81 -17.92
CA PHE A 190 -14.35 -14.12 -17.56
C PHE A 190 -13.19 -15.13 -17.43
N LYS A 191 -11.99 -14.70 -17.82
CA LYS A 191 -10.75 -15.41 -17.55
C LYS A 191 -10.13 -14.89 -16.26
N LEU A 192 -9.70 -15.78 -15.37
CA LEU A 192 -9.13 -15.40 -14.07
C LEU A 192 -7.61 -15.33 -14.15
N ILE A 193 -7.05 -14.22 -13.68
CA ILE A 193 -5.64 -14.10 -13.31
C ILE A 193 -5.57 -14.01 -11.77
N LEU A 194 -4.77 -14.86 -11.14
CA LEU A 194 -4.47 -14.79 -9.72
C LEU A 194 -3.01 -14.38 -9.52
N VAL A 195 -2.81 -13.29 -8.78
CA VAL A 195 -1.46 -12.78 -8.44
C VAL A 195 -1.30 -12.76 -6.93
N ARG A 196 -0.22 -13.40 -6.45
CA ARG A 196 0.11 -13.42 -5.02
C ARG A 196 0.89 -12.19 -4.58
N SER A 197 0.74 -11.83 -3.33
CA SER A 197 1.64 -10.91 -2.63
C SER A 197 2.80 -11.66 -1.95
N ARG A 198 3.77 -10.91 -1.42
CA ARG A 198 4.88 -11.46 -0.61
C ARG A 198 4.41 -12.17 0.67
N ARG A 199 3.21 -11.83 1.17
CA ARG A 199 2.64 -12.39 2.40
C ARG A 199 1.74 -13.58 2.14
N THR A 200 1.40 -13.87 0.90
CA THR A 200 0.52 -15.00 0.55
C THR A 200 1.24 -16.32 0.83
N PRO A 201 0.72 -17.17 1.73
CA PRO A 201 1.32 -18.45 2.04
C PRO A 201 1.30 -19.41 0.84
N ASP A 202 2.30 -20.29 0.73
CA ASP A 202 2.40 -21.23 -0.40
C ASP A 202 1.26 -22.24 -0.40
N ASN A 203 0.82 -22.73 0.77
CA ASN A 203 -0.33 -23.64 0.87
C ASN A 203 -1.62 -23.04 0.31
N ILE A 204 -1.79 -21.71 0.39
CA ILE A 204 -2.93 -21.01 -0.22
C ILE A 204 -2.83 -20.98 -1.75
N ILE A 205 -1.64 -20.84 -2.28
CA ILE A 205 -1.42 -20.94 -3.74
C ILE A 205 -1.68 -22.37 -4.22
N ASP A 206 -1.22 -23.37 -3.48
CA ASP A 206 -1.49 -24.78 -3.80
C ASP A 206 -2.98 -25.11 -3.73
N PHE A 207 -3.69 -24.56 -2.73
CA PHE A 207 -5.14 -24.65 -2.65
C PHE A 207 -5.83 -24.00 -3.85
N ALA A 208 -5.40 -22.79 -4.25
CA ALA A 208 -5.95 -22.11 -5.42
C ALA A 208 -5.71 -22.91 -6.72
N LYS A 209 -4.52 -23.50 -6.91
CA LYS A 209 -4.22 -24.36 -8.04
C LYS A 209 -5.14 -25.59 -8.10
N LYS A 210 -5.38 -26.24 -6.96
CA LYS A 210 -6.31 -27.37 -6.86
C LYS A 210 -7.75 -26.98 -7.11
N PHE A 211 -8.17 -25.80 -6.68
CA PHE A 211 -9.55 -25.32 -6.81
C PHE A 211 -9.87 -24.91 -8.24
N PHE A 212 -9.01 -24.10 -8.87
CA PHE A 212 -9.28 -23.53 -10.19
C PHE A 212 -8.81 -24.41 -11.34
N LEU A 213 -7.86 -25.33 -11.12
CA LEU A 213 -7.24 -26.15 -12.18
C LEU A 213 -6.84 -25.28 -13.39
N ASP A 214 -7.32 -25.64 -14.58
CA ASP A 214 -7.03 -24.93 -15.82
C ASP A 214 -7.92 -23.70 -16.05
N SER A 215 -8.84 -23.38 -15.14
CA SER A 215 -9.75 -22.24 -15.28
C SER A 215 -9.15 -20.90 -14.86
N ALA A 216 -7.89 -20.89 -14.36
CA ALA A 216 -7.19 -19.68 -13.93
C ALA A 216 -5.71 -19.70 -14.29
N VAL A 217 -5.17 -18.54 -14.63
CA VAL A 217 -3.72 -18.32 -14.71
C VAL A 217 -3.22 -17.86 -13.33
N ILE A 218 -2.50 -18.74 -12.64
CA ILE A 218 -2.03 -18.48 -11.27
C ILE A 218 -0.53 -18.17 -11.31
N ILE A 219 -0.17 -16.97 -10.84
CA ILE A 219 1.21 -16.53 -10.70
C ILE A 219 1.65 -16.80 -9.26
N ASP A 220 2.47 -17.83 -9.08
CA ASP A 220 2.91 -18.35 -7.79
C ASP A 220 4.21 -17.74 -7.26
N PHE A 221 4.74 -16.76 -7.95
CA PHE A 221 5.90 -15.96 -7.54
C PHE A 221 5.56 -14.46 -7.48
N VAL A 222 6.34 -13.70 -6.74
CA VAL A 222 6.14 -12.25 -6.59
C VAL A 222 6.86 -11.50 -7.70
N SER A 223 6.11 -10.77 -8.50
CA SER A 223 6.65 -9.95 -9.60
C SER A 223 5.85 -8.66 -9.77
N LYS A 224 6.55 -7.53 -9.81
CA LYS A 224 5.93 -6.22 -10.11
C LYS A 224 5.38 -6.20 -11.54
N GLU A 225 6.09 -6.79 -12.48
CA GLU A 225 5.70 -6.82 -13.88
C GLU A 225 4.37 -7.57 -14.10
N PHE A 226 4.22 -8.76 -13.50
CA PHE A 226 2.97 -9.52 -13.56
C PHE A 226 1.83 -8.79 -12.84
N TYR A 227 2.13 -8.13 -11.72
CA TYR A 227 1.14 -7.34 -10.99
C TYR A 227 0.61 -6.17 -11.83
N LEU A 228 1.51 -5.36 -12.43
CA LEU A 228 1.11 -4.24 -13.29
C LEU A 228 0.35 -4.71 -14.53
N SER A 229 0.82 -5.77 -15.18
CA SER A 229 0.15 -6.38 -16.34
C SER A 229 -1.25 -6.91 -15.99
N ALA A 230 -1.41 -7.56 -14.82
CA ALA A 230 -2.71 -7.99 -14.32
C ALA A 230 -3.66 -6.80 -14.12
N LEU A 231 -3.19 -5.71 -13.49
CA LEU A 231 -3.97 -4.49 -13.33
C LEU A 231 -4.35 -3.86 -14.68
N LYS A 232 -3.42 -3.86 -15.66
CA LYS A 232 -3.68 -3.33 -17.01
C LYS A 232 -4.75 -4.13 -17.75
N LEU A 233 -4.62 -5.45 -17.78
CA LEU A 233 -5.51 -6.32 -18.57
C LEU A 233 -6.91 -6.48 -17.96
N SER A 234 -7.04 -6.34 -16.64
CA SER A 234 -8.32 -6.57 -15.96
C SER A 234 -9.42 -5.63 -16.43
N LYS A 235 -10.61 -6.17 -16.63
CA LYS A 235 -11.86 -5.40 -16.70
C LYS A 235 -12.41 -5.15 -15.30
N THR A 236 -12.14 -6.07 -14.37
CA THR A 236 -12.55 -6.01 -12.96
C THR A 236 -11.41 -6.53 -12.10
N ILE A 237 -11.20 -5.93 -10.93
CA ILE A 237 -10.18 -6.34 -9.98
C ILE A 237 -10.85 -6.82 -8.71
N ILE A 238 -10.42 -7.96 -8.20
CA ILE A 238 -10.79 -8.47 -6.88
C ILE A 238 -9.55 -8.39 -6.01
N VAL A 239 -9.66 -7.84 -4.81
CA VAL A 239 -8.55 -7.71 -3.86
C VAL A 239 -8.98 -8.12 -2.47
N THR A 240 -8.14 -8.88 -1.75
CA THR A 240 -8.47 -9.28 -0.38
C THR A 240 -8.39 -8.10 0.60
N CYS A 241 -9.26 -8.08 1.60
CA CYS A 241 -9.48 -6.94 2.50
C CYS A 241 -8.34 -6.63 3.47
N ASP A 242 -7.28 -7.45 3.51
CA ASP A 242 -6.19 -7.37 4.50
C ASP A 242 -5.18 -6.24 4.27
N SER A 243 -5.25 -5.53 3.13
CA SER A 243 -4.24 -4.54 2.75
C SER A 243 -4.84 -3.25 2.18
N THR A 244 -4.83 -2.18 2.97
CA THR A 244 -5.23 -0.85 2.51
C THR A 244 -4.34 -0.34 1.37
N SER A 245 -3.04 -0.69 1.38
CA SER A 245 -2.11 -0.31 0.30
C SER A 245 -2.50 -0.95 -1.03
N MET A 246 -2.77 -2.27 -1.06
CA MET A 246 -3.14 -2.96 -2.30
C MET A 246 -4.46 -2.44 -2.86
N ILE A 247 -5.45 -2.15 -2.00
CA ILE A 247 -6.73 -1.55 -2.42
C ILE A 247 -6.48 -0.17 -3.02
N SER A 248 -5.62 0.65 -2.40
CA SER A 248 -5.27 1.99 -2.91
C SER A 248 -4.51 1.92 -4.24
N GLU A 249 -3.60 0.96 -4.39
CA GLU A 249 -2.88 0.69 -5.65
C GLU A 249 -3.84 0.27 -6.78
N CYS A 250 -4.82 -0.58 -6.48
CA CYS A 250 -5.86 -0.95 -7.44
C CYS A 250 -6.72 0.24 -7.84
N ALA A 251 -7.00 1.17 -6.91
CA ALA A 251 -7.89 2.30 -7.14
C ALA A 251 -7.37 3.30 -8.19
N ILE A 252 -6.05 3.36 -8.44
CA ILE A 252 -5.49 4.22 -9.49
C ILE A 252 -5.92 3.80 -10.90
N THR A 253 -6.37 2.55 -11.07
CA THR A 253 -6.81 2.03 -12.37
C THR A 253 -8.15 2.57 -12.84
N GLN A 254 -8.98 3.12 -11.95
CA GLN A 254 -10.36 3.54 -12.17
C GLN A 254 -11.31 2.41 -12.63
N LYS A 255 -10.88 1.17 -12.52
CA LYS A 255 -11.66 -0.03 -12.87
C LYS A 255 -12.51 -0.49 -11.69
N PRO A 256 -13.62 -1.21 -11.93
CA PRO A 256 -14.40 -1.86 -10.87
C PRO A 256 -13.52 -2.69 -9.94
N ILE A 257 -13.61 -2.42 -8.63
CA ILE A 257 -12.86 -3.13 -7.60
C ILE A 257 -13.83 -3.80 -6.63
N PHE A 258 -13.75 -5.11 -6.53
CA PHE A 258 -14.42 -5.87 -5.49
C PHE A 258 -13.44 -6.22 -4.36
N VAL A 259 -13.82 -5.89 -3.14
CA VAL A 259 -13.05 -6.30 -1.97
C VAL A 259 -13.62 -7.62 -1.44
N ALA A 260 -12.77 -8.64 -1.45
CA ALA A 260 -13.09 -9.94 -0.88
C ALA A 260 -12.90 -9.89 0.64
N LYS A 261 -14.02 -9.93 1.38
CA LYS A 261 -14.01 -9.93 2.84
C LYS A 261 -13.60 -11.30 3.38
N MET A 262 -12.76 -11.28 4.39
CA MET A 262 -12.38 -12.46 5.18
C MET A 262 -12.77 -12.26 6.64
N ARG A 263 -12.89 -13.35 7.38
CA ARG A 263 -13.16 -13.32 8.81
C ARG A 263 -12.01 -12.65 9.55
N ALA A 264 -12.32 -11.59 10.30
CA ALA A 264 -11.32 -10.91 11.11
C ALA A 264 -11.07 -11.67 12.43
N LYS A 265 -9.81 -11.86 12.82
CA LYS A 265 -9.40 -12.38 14.14
C LYS A 265 -9.78 -11.45 15.29
N ARG A 266 -9.75 -10.16 15.01
CA ARG A 266 -10.08 -9.11 15.96
C ARG A 266 -10.62 -7.89 15.23
N ARG A 267 -11.49 -7.15 15.90
CA ARG A 267 -12.05 -5.92 15.36
C ARG A 267 -10.94 -4.89 15.05
N ASN A 268 -11.05 -4.24 13.91
CA ASN A 268 -10.15 -3.16 13.50
C ASN A 268 -10.96 -2.00 12.89
N ASN A 269 -11.35 -1.06 13.72
CA ASN A 269 -12.14 0.09 13.32
C ASN A 269 -11.47 0.91 12.19
N ARG A 270 -10.13 0.93 12.11
CA ARG A 270 -9.41 1.66 11.05
C ARG A 270 -9.61 1.01 9.67
N PHE A 271 -9.55 -0.33 9.59
CA PHE A 271 -9.83 -1.06 8.35
C PHE A 271 -11.30 -0.93 7.95
N GLU A 272 -12.21 -1.07 8.92
CA GLU A 272 -13.64 -0.90 8.68
C GLU A 272 -13.95 0.52 8.17
N TYR A 273 -13.37 1.55 8.81
CA TYR A 273 -13.51 2.94 8.37
C TYR A 273 -13.00 3.12 6.94
N PHE A 274 -11.79 2.62 6.63
CA PHE A 274 -11.21 2.69 5.31
C PHE A 274 -12.09 2.05 4.24
N LEU A 275 -12.54 0.82 4.48
CA LEU A 275 -13.38 0.08 3.52
C LEU A 275 -14.73 0.78 3.31
N ASN A 276 -15.36 1.24 4.39
CA ASN A 276 -16.64 1.95 4.31
C ASN A 276 -16.48 3.27 3.54
N SER A 277 -15.43 4.04 3.83
CA SER A 277 -15.15 5.31 3.13
C SER A 277 -14.93 5.10 1.62
N PHE A 278 -14.21 4.04 1.23
CA PHE A 278 -14.00 3.70 -0.18
C PHE A 278 -15.30 3.26 -0.86
N ARG A 279 -16.15 2.51 -0.13
CA ARG A 279 -17.47 2.08 -0.62
C ARG A 279 -18.42 3.27 -0.78
N GLU A 280 -18.51 4.15 0.20
CA GLU A 280 -19.36 5.35 0.17
C GLU A 280 -19.01 6.29 -1.00
N LYS A 281 -17.73 6.36 -1.36
CA LYS A 281 -17.25 7.10 -2.55
C LYS A 281 -17.40 6.32 -3.86
N GLY A 282 -17.99 5.14 -3.83
CA GLY A 282 -18.20 4.31 -5.03
C GLY A 282 -16.94 3.76 -5.66
N ILE A 283 -15.80 3.74 -4.93
CA ILE A 283 -14.53 3.20 -5.42
C ILE A 283 -14.54 1.68 -5.39
N ILE A 284 -15.08 1.10 -4.34
CA ILE A 284 -15.17 -0.35 -4.17
C ILE A 284 -16.61 -0.82 -3.93
N LYS A 285 -16.85 -2.07 -4.28
CA LYS A 285 -17.95 -2.89 -3.77
C LYS A 285 -17.40 -4.10 -3.03
N PHE A 286 -18.23 -4.79 -2.25
CA PHE A 286 -17.82 -6.07 -1.67
C PHE A 286 -18.12 -7.22 -2.63
N LEU A 287 -17.23 -8.20 -2.69
CA LEU A 287 -17.45 -9.40 -3.49
C LEU A 287 -18.75 -10.11 -3.02
N GLY A 288 -19.60 -10.44 -3.98
CA GLY A 288 -20.97 -10.95 -3.73
C GLY A 288 -22.07 -9.88 -3.90
N GLU A 289 -21.72 -8.59 -4.01
CA GLU A 289 -22.66 -7.55 -4.44
C GLU A 289 -22.82 -7.59 -5.98
N ASN A 290 -23.85 -6.87 -6.51
CA ASN A 290 -24.13 -6.85 -7.95
C ASN A 290 -22.91 -6.46 -8.78
N ILE A 291 -22.67 -7.24 -9.84
CA ILE A 291 -21.60 -7.02 -10.80
C ILE A 291 -22.10 -6.05 -11.87
N ASP A 292 -21.96 -4.77 -11.59
CA ASP A 292 -22.17 -3.73 -12.57
C ASP A 292 -20.82 -3.17 -13.01
N ASN A 293 -20.78 -2.60 -14.21
CA ASN A 293 -19.68 -1.74 -14.59
C ASN A 293 -19.89 -0.37 -13.95
N TRP A 294 -18.91 0.09 -13.21
CA TRP A 294 -18.89 1.46 -12.69
C TRP A 294 -17.50 2.06 -12.86
N SER A 295 -17.43 3.36 -12.82
CA SER A 295 -16.21 4.13 -12.78
C SER A 295 -16.27 5.13 -11.65
N TYR A 296 -15.12 5.59 -11.21
CA TYR A 296 -14.96 6.61 -10.18
C TYR A 296 -13.84 7.56 -10.59
N PRO A 297 -13.77 8.78 -10.00
CA PRO A 297 -12.70 9.73 -10.30
C PRO A 297 -11.31 9.15 -9.98
N GLU A 298 -10.29 9.61 -10.72
CA GLU A 298 -8.90 9.20 -10.46
C GLU A 298 -8.52 9.44 -9.00
N LEU A 299 -8.00 8.42 -8.35
CA LEU A 299 -7.52 8.47 -6.97
C LEU A 299 -6.00 8.29 -6.94
N ASP A 300 -5.26 9.37 -7.22
CA ASP A 300 -3.80 9.43 -7.06
C ASP A 300 -3.43 10.35 -5.90
N GLU A 301 -3.53 9.81 -4.68
CA GLU A 301 -3.21 10.53 -3.46
C GLU A 301 -1.73 10.92 -3.38
N THR A 302 -0.85 10.10 -3.94
CA THR A 302 0.59 10.40 -3.99
C THR A 302 0.87 11.67 -4.78
N LYS A 303 0.27 11.79 -5.96
CA LYS A 303 0.37 12.98 -6.82
C LYS A 303 -0.29 14.20 -6.18
N ARG A 304 -1.48 14.02 -5.57
CA ARG A 304 -2.19 15.10 -4.88
C ARG A 304 -1.38 15.68 -3.74
N ILE A 305 -0.85 14.82 -2.86
CA ILE A 305 -0.04 15.23 -1.70
C ILE A 305 1.27 15.88 -2.16
N ALA A 306 1.94 15.30 -3.15
CA ALA A 306 3.18 15.88 -3.68
C ALA A 306 2.97 17.30 -4.23
N ARG A 307 1.82 17.57 -4.89
CA ARG A 307 1.48 18.92 -5.37
C ARG A 307 1.37 19.89 -4.19
N ILE A 308 0.61 19.55 -3.15
CA ILE A 308 0.42 20.41 -1.96
C ILE A 308 1.76 20.67 -1.27
N ILE A 309 2.61 19.67 -1.15
CA ILE A 309 3.95 19.83 -0.55
C ILE A 309 4.82 20.79 -1.38
N LYS A 310 4.80 20.66 -2.71
CA LYS A 310 5.54 21.56 -3.59
C LYS A 310 5.10 23.02 -3.44
N GLU A 311 3.80 23.26 -3.33
CA GLU A 311 3.23 24.61 -3.11
C GLU A 311 3.66 25.19 -1.76
N ARG A 312 3.84 24.37 -0.72
CA ARG A 312 4.33 24.81 0.61
C ARG A 312 5.85 25.04 0.68
N LEU A 313 6.61 24.39 -0.19
CA LEU A 313 8.08 24.48 -0.22
C LEU A 313 8.61 25.59 -1.15
N ASN A 314 7.76 26.15 -2.01
CA ASN A 314 8.07 27.32 -2.84
C ASN A 314 7.75 28.63 -2.09
#